data_ccdd5546bc8f65dbfe0d685d3c5406a9
#
_entry.id   ccdd5546bc8f65dbfe0d685d3c5406a9
#
_cell.length_a   1.000
_cell.length_b   1.000
_cell.length_c   1.000
_cell.angle_alpha   90.00
_cell.angle_beta   90.00
_cell.angle_gamma   90.00
#
_symmetry.space_group_name_H-M   'P 1'
#
loop_
_entity.id
_entity.type
_entity.pdbx_description
1 polymer ?
#
loop_
_entity_poly.entity_id
_entity_poly.type
_entity_poly.pdbx_seq_one_letter_code
_entity_poly.pdbx_strand_id
1 'polypeptide(L)'
;MMNINHPVIIQGGMGIAVSGWKLAKTVSQMGQLGVVSGTAINSVLIRRLQDGNKQGDVRRAMRAFPHQGIVQQILDLYFIEGGKDPLKSYKRCPQFSIQSPKALLQLNVVAAFVEVYLAREGHDNPVGINVLEKVLL
;
A
#
# COMPACT_ATOMS: atom_id res chain seq x y z
N MET A 1 -10.98 15.44 -25.83
CA MET A 1 -10.32 16.29 -24.84
C MET A 1 -10.76 15.84 -23.47
N MET A 2 -9.85 15.28 -22.67
CA MET A 2 -10.16 14.97 -21.29
C MET A 2 -10.32 16.29 -20.55
N ASN A 3 -11.52 16.58 -20.01
CA ASN A 3 -11.71 17.63 -19.02
C ASN A 3 -11.00 17.17 -17.74
N ILE A 4 -9.77 17.59 -17.58
CA ILE A 4 -9.07 17.41 -16.32
C ILE A 4 -9.67 18.45 -15.37
N ASN A 5 -10.71 18.05 -14.66
CA ASN A 5 -11.18 18.84 -13.53
C ASN A 5 -10.09 18.81 -12.46
N HIS A 6 -9.38 19.90 -12.30
CA HIS A 6 -8.40 20.03 -11.22
C HIS A 6 -9.12 19.93 -9.87
N PRO A 7 -8.62 19.13 -8.94
CA PRO A 7 -9.20 19.06 -7.62
C PRO A 7 -9.06 20.40 -6.90
N VAL A 8 -10.11 20.80 -6.20
CA VAL A 8 -10.11 21.99 -5.33
C VAL A 8 -9.52 21.64 -3.97
N ILE A 9 -9.74 20.40 -3.54
CA ILE A 9 -9.26 19.89 -2.25
C ILE A 9 -8.29 18.74 -2.50
N ILE A 10 -7.17 18.78 -1.79
CA ILE A 10 -6.18 17.71 -1.75
C ILE A 10 -6.11 17.21 -0.31
N GLN A 11 -6.50 15.95 -0.09
CA GLN A 11 -6.31 15.31 1.22
C GLN A 11 -4.85 14.89 1.35
N GLY A 12 -4.14 15.43 2.35
CA GLY A 12 -2.74 15.12 2.59
C GLY A 12 -2.53 13.69 3.09
N GLY A 13 -1.70 12.91 2.40
CA GLY A 13 -1.40 11.52 2.75
C GLY A 13 -0.24 11.41 3.73
N MET A 14 -0.40 11.80 5.00
CA MET A 14 0.69 11.91 5.98
C MET A 14 0.70 10.79 7.02
N GLY A 15 -0.45 10.45 7.60
CA GLY A 15 -0.55 9.47 8.69
C GLY A 15 -0.41 8.03 8.20
N ILE A 16 0.54 7.27 8.75
CA ILE A 16 0.74 5.84 8.44
C ILE A 16 -0.54 5.07 8.74
N ALA A 17 -1.05 4.33 7.75
CA ALA A 17 -2.27 3.52 7.82
C ALA A 17 -3.56 4.30 8.17
N VAL A 18 -3.47 5.57 8.52
CA VAL A 18 -4.61 6.48 8.73
C VAL A 18 -5.04 7.06 7.37
N SER A 19 -4.11 7.68 6.66
CA SER A 19 -4.30 8.08 5.26
C SER A 19 -4.06 6.87 4.33
N GLY A 20 -4.87 5.83 4.51
CA GLY A 20 -4.82 4.63 3.70
C GLY A 20 -5.76 4.70 2.49
N TRP A 21 -5.85 3.60 1.76
CA TRP A 21 -6.61 3.52 0.53
C TRP A 21 -8.11 3.83 0.70
N LYS A 22 -8.71 3.50 1.85
CA LYS A 22 -10.14 3.75 2.11
C LYS A 22 -10.45 5.24 2.14
N LEU A 23 -9.66 6.01 2.88
CA LEU A 23 -9.80 7.46 2.93
C LEU A 23 -9.53 8.10 1.57
N ALA A 24 -8.43 7.74 0.92
CA ALA A 24 -8.08 8.25 -0.39
C ALA A 24 -9.16 7.95 -1.43
N LYS A 25 -9.73 6.74 -1.41
CA LYS A 25 -10.84 6.34 -2.28
C LYS A 25 -12.07 7.22 -2.06
N THR A 26 -12.47 7.40 -0.82
CA THR A 26 -13.64 8.23 -0.48
C THR A 26 -13.48 9.66 -0.98
N VAL A 27 -12.34 10.27 -0.73
CA VAL A 27 -12.04 11.64 -1.20
C VAL A 27 -12.03 11.72 -2.72
N SER A 28 -11.39 10.77 -3.38
CA SER A 28 -11.29 10.71 -4.85
C SER A 28 -12.66 10.50 -5.50
N GLN A 29 -13.51 9.66 -4.93
CA GLN A 29 -14.89 9.45 -5.42
C GLN A 29 -15.76 10.71 -5.33
N MET A 30 -15.40 11.65 -4.46
CA MET A 30 -16.04 12.96 -4.35
C MET A 30 -15.51 13.99 -5.38
N GLY A 31 -14.67 13.57 -6.32
CA GLY A 31 -14.08 14.44 -7.34
C GLY A 31 -12.88 15.25 -6.86
N GLN A 32 -12.33 14.94 -5.70
CA GLN A 32 -11.16 15.58 -5.12
C GLN A 32 -9.93 14.67 -5.21
N LEU A 33 -8.75 15.13 -4.79
CA LEU A 33 -7.55 14.31 -4.79
C LEU A 33 -7.36 13.62 -3.44
N GLY A 34 -7.62 12.33 -3.41
CA GLY A 34 -7.27 11.45 -2.28
C GLY A 34 -5.82 10.99 -2.39
N VAL A 35 -5.04 11.16 -1.31
CA VAL A 35 -3.62 10.82 -1.28
C VAL A 35 -3.35 9.80 -0.18
N VAL A 36 -2.75 8.69 -0.55
CA VAL A 36 -2.31 7.65 0.39
C VAL A 36 -0.97 8.05 1.01
N SER A 37 -0.80 7.80 2.30
CA SER A 37 0.53 7.89 2.93
C SER A 37 1.40 6.71 2.49
N GLY A 38 2.51 7.01 1.85
CA GLY A 38 3.54 6.02 1.50
C GLY A 38 4.55 5.74 2.61
N THR A 39 4.45 6.45 3.72
CA THR A 39 5.37 6.25 4.86
C THR A 39 5.17 4.87 5.47
N ALA A 40 6.27 4.10 5.57
CA ALA A 40 6.27 2.73 6.09
C ALA A 40 5.22 1.81 5.44
N ILE A 41 4.89 2.05 4.18
CA ILE A 41 3.84 1.33 3.46
C ILE A 41 4.13 -0.17 3.34
N ASN A 42 5.40 -0.57 3.24
CA ASN A 42 5.85 -1.94 3.29
C ASN A 42 5.47 -2.63 4.62
N SER A 43 5.66 -1.95 5.74
CA SER A 43 5.25 -2.46 7.05
C SER A 43 3.73 -2.61 7.17
N VAL A 44 2.98 -1.70 6.57
CA VAL A 44 1.52 -1.79 6.52
C VAL A 44 1.09 -3.04 5.74
N LEU A 45 1.69 -3.28 4.57
CA LEU A 45 1.39 -4.47 3.76
C LEU A 45 1.68 -5.76 4.52
N ILE A 46 2.89 -5.92 5.05
CA ILE A 46 3.28 -7.17 5.71
C ILE A 46 2.49 -7.44 6.98
N ARG A 47 2.05 -6.42 7.71
CA ARG A 47 1.17 -6.60 8.87
C ARG A 47 -0.22 -7.07 8.44
N ARG A 48 -0.81 -6.50 7.42
CA ARG A 48 -2.10 -6.95 6.88
C ARG A 48 -2.05 -8.40 6.39
N LEU A 49 -0.94 -8.82 5.79
CA LEU A 49 -0.74 -10.21 5.37
C LEU A 49 -0.60 -11.16 6.57
N GLN A 50 0.13 -10.75 7.60
CA GLN A 50 0.29 -11.53 8.82
C GLN A 50 -1.01 -11.60 9.66
N ASP A 51 -1.88 -10.61 9.54
CA ASP A 51 -3.23 -10.62 10.11
C ASP A 51 -4.21 -11.50 9.32
N GLY A 52 -3.74 -12.14 8.25
CA GLY A 52 -4.49 -13.07 7.42
C GLY A 52 -5.32 -12.44 6.31
N ASN A 53 -5.30 -11.11 6.18
CA ASN A 53 -6.09 -10.37 5.17
C ASN A 53 -7.52 -10.92 5.03
N LYS A 54 -8.26 -10.96 6.12
CA LYS A 54 -9.58 -11.60 6.23
C LYS A 54 -10.59 -11.09 5.20
N GLN A 55 -10.52 -9.81 4.81
CA GLN A 55 -11.38 -9.21 3.79
C GLN A 55 -10.95 -9.56 2.35
N GLY A 56 -9.75 -10.08 2.16
CA GLY A 56 -9.23 -10.49 0.86
C GLY A 56 -8.84 -9.34 -0.09
N ASP A 57 -9.01 -8.09 0.33
CA ASP A 57 -8.76 -6.88 -0.47
C ASP A 57 -7.29 -6.76 -0.90
N VAL A 58 -6.36 -6.88 0.03
CA VAL A 58 -4.92 -6.81 -0.25
C VAL A 58 -4.49 -7.88 -1.25
N ARG A 59 -4.90 -9.13 -1.03
CA ARG A 59 -4.58 -10.23 -1.95
C ARG A 59 -5.24 -10.05 -3.31
N ARG A 60 -6.44 -9.47 -3.36
CA ARG A 60 -7.11 -9.11 -4.64
C ARG A 60 -6.26 -8.10 -5.43
N ALA A 61 -5.79 -7.05 -4.78
CA ALA A 61 -4.90 -6.07 -5.41
C ALA A 61 -3.57 -6.69 -5.83
N MET A 62 -2.97 -7.55 -5.01
CA MET A 62 -1.72 -8.24 -5.34
C MET A 62 -1.86 -9.13 -6.58
N ARG A 63 -3.02 -9.75 -6.80
CA ARG A 63 -3.28 -10.54 -8.02
C ARG A 63 -3.28 -9.69 -9.30
N ALA A 64 -3.55 -8.39 -9.19
CA ALA A 64 -3.50 -7.46 -10.31
C ALA A 64 -2.08 -6.94 -10.60
N PHE A 65 -1.12 -7.18 -9.73
CA PHE A 65 0.26 -6.77 -9.95
C PHE A 65 0.92 -7.56 -11.09
N PRO A 66 1.64 -6.89 -12.03
CA PRO A 66 2.13 -7.56 -13.25
C PRO A 66 3.10 -8.72 -13.01
N HIS A 67 3.93 -8.63 -11.98
CA HIS A 67 4.99 -9.60 -11.70
C HIS A 67 4.61 -10.57 -10.57
N GLN A 68 3.87 -11.62 -10.90
CA GLN A 68 3.34 -12.57 -9.92
C GLN A 68 4.42 -13.37 -9.17
N GLY A 69 5.60 -13.53 -9.74
CA GLY A 69 6.74 -14.14 -9.03
C GLY A 69 7.16 -13.35 -7.79
N ILE A 70 7.16 -12.02 -7.88
CA ILE A 70 7.44 -11.12 -6.74
C ILE A 70 6.33 -11.23 -5.70
N VAL A 71 5.07 -11.22 -6.15
CA VAL A 71 3.89 -11.37 -5.27
C VAL A 71 3.97 -12.69 -4.48
N GLN A 72 4.28 -13.79 -5.16
CA GLN A 72 4.38 -15.09 -4.52
C GLN A 72 5.48 -15.13 -3.45
N GLN A 73 6.64 -14.53 -3.73
CA GLN A 73 7.72 -14.43 -2.73
C GLN A 73 7.29 -13.65 -1.49
N ILE A 74 6.55 -12.56 -1.65
CA ILE A 74 6.04 -11.77 -0.54
C ILE A 74 5.01 -12.57 0.28
N LEU A 75 4.10 -13.26 -0.40
CA LEU A 75 3.10 -14.10 0.27
C LEU A 75 3.74 -15.24 1.05
N ASP A 76 4.74 -15.91 0.47
CA ASP A 76 5.47 -17.00 1.14
C ASP A 76 6.19 -16.53 2.41
N LEU A 77 6.65 -15.28 2.40
CA LEU A 77 7.36 -14.70 3.56
C LEU A 77 6.45 -14.19 4.66
N TYR A 78 5.29 -13.63 4.32
CA TYR A 78 4.51 -12.81 5.25
C TYR A 78 3.05 -13.23 5.41
N PHE A 79 2.46 -13.91 4.45
CA PHE A 79 1.05 -14.28 4.56
C PHE A 79 0.85 -15.42 5.54
N ILE A 80 -0.08 -15.24 6.47
CA ILE A 80 -0.48 -16.27 7.45
C ILE A 80 -1.97 -16.47 7.31
N GLU A 81 -2.37 -17.63 6.81
CA GLU A 81 -3.78 -17.97 6.69
C GLU A 81 -4.44 -17.99 8.06
N GLY A 82 -5.59 -17.35 8.17
CA GLY A 82 -6.29 -17.19 9.44
C GLY A 82 -5.71 -16.13 10.39
N GLY A 83 -4.55 -15.58 10.05
CA GLY A 83 -3.84 -14.58 10.86
C GLY A 83 -2.87 -15.18 11.87
N LYS A 84 -1.89 -14.38 12.28
CA LYS A 84 -0.91 -14.78 13.28
C LYS A 84 -1.55 -14.99 14.65
N ASP A 85 -0.89 -15.78 15.50
CA ASP A 85 -1.21 -15.87 16.93
C ASP A 85 -1.14 -14.46 17.56
N PRO A 86 -2.21 -14.00 18.24
CA PRO A 86 -2.23 -12.69 18.91
C PRO A 86 -1.09 -12.48 19.91
N LEU A 87 -0.58 -13.54 20.51
CA LEU A 87 0.52 -13.50 21.48
C LEU A 87 1.91 -13.40 20.84
N LYS A 88 2.01 -13.64 19.54
CA LYS A 88 3.29 -13.54 18.81
C LYS A 88 3.47 -12.16 18.20
N SER A 89 4.74 -11.71 18.19
CA SER A 89 5.11 -10.47 17.50
C SER A 89 5.01 -10.61 16.00
N TYR A 90 4.80 -9.49 15.30
CA TYR A 90 4.92 -9.45 13.85
C TYR A 90 6.36 -9.71 13.40
N LYS A 91 6.51 -10.46 12.32
CA LYS A 91 7.75 -10.48 11.55
C LYS A 91 8.00 -9.09 10.98
N ARG A 92 9.15 -8.53 11.28
CA ARG A 92 9.49 -7.16 10.88
C ARG A 92 10.06 -7.11 9.47
N CYS A 93 9.83 -5.99 8.80
CA CYS A 93 10.52 -5.65 7.57
C CYS A 93 11.86 -4.96 7.91
N PRO A 94 12.95 -5.26 7.19
CA PRO A 94 14.19 -4.50 7.29
C PRO A 94 13.97 -3.02 6.99
N GLN A 95 14.76 -2.14 7.60
CA GLN A 95 14.72 -0.71 7.29
C GLN A 95 15.48 -0.42 6.00
N PHE A 96 15.04 0.63 5.30
CA PHE A 96 15.75 1.11 4.12
C PHE A 96 17.10 1.72 4.48
N SER A 97 18.09 1.46 3.63
CA SER A 97 19.43 2.06 3.65
C SER A 97 19.88 2.32 2.22
N ILE A 98 21.02 2.97 2.05
CA ILE A 98 21.62 3.18 0.72
C ILE A 98 21.85 1.86 -0.03
N GLN A 99 22.14 0.78 0.72
CA GLN A 99 22.39 -0.55 0.17
C GLN A 99 21.21 -1.50 0.39
N SER A 100 19.98 -0.99 0.32
CA SER A 100 18.79 -1.81 0.50
C SER A 100 18.74 -2.96 -0.51
N PRO A 101 18.44 -4.20 -0.06
CA PRO A 101 18.35 -5.33 -0.97
C PRO A 101 17.17 -5.16 -1.94
N LYS A 102 17.32 -5.70 -3.13
CA LYS A 102 16.29 -5.66 -4.20
C LYS A 102 14.93 -6.13 -3.72
N ALA A 103 14.89 -7.17 -2.90
CA ALA A 103 13.65 -7.71 -2.35
C ALA A 103 12.88 -6.69 -1.50
N LEU A 104 13.58 -5.83 -0.75
CA LEU A 104 12.96 -4.76 0.03
C LEU A 104 12.36 -3.67 -0.87
N LEU A 105 13.07 -3.30 -1.94
CA LEU A 105 12.57 -2.35 -2.93
C LEU A 105 11.33 -2.89 -3.63
N GLN A 106 11.36 -4.16 -4.03
CA GLN A 106 10.21 -4.84 -4.64
C GLN A 106 9.01 -4.88 -3.70
N LEU A 107 9.23 -5.18 -2.42
CA LEU A 107 8.17 -5.16 -1.40
C LEU A 107 7.52 -3.77 -1.31
N ASN A 108 8.32 -2.72 -1.30
CA ASN A 108 7.81 -1.35 -1.23
C ASN A 108 6.98 -0.98 -2.46
N VAL A 109 7.42 -1.37 -3.65
CA VAL A 109 6.68 -1.13 -4.90
C VAL A 109 5.33 -1.86 -4.88
N VAL A 110 5.31 -3.12 -4.47
CA VAL A 110 4.06 -3.89 -4.37
C VAL A 110 3.14 -3.27 -3.32
N ALA A 111 3.67 -2.84 -2.18
CA ALA A 111 2.88 -2.18 -1.14
C ALA A 111 2.24 -0.87 -1.63
N ALA A 112 2.98 -0.05 -2.35
CA ALA A 112 2.45 1.17 -2.98
C ALA A 112 1.38 0.86 -4.02
N PHE A 113 1.63 -0.14 -4.86
CA PHE A 113 0.66 -0.59 -5.86
C PHE A 113 -0.66 -1.04 -5.21
N VAL A 114 -0.60 -1.84 -4.17
CA VAL A 114 -1.80 -2.34 -3.46
C VAL A 114 -2.66 -1.19 -2.96
N GLU A 115 -2.08 -0.21 -2.29
CA GLU A 115 -2.81 0.93 -1.74
C GLU A 115 -3.45 1.78 -2.85
N VAL A 116 -2.70 2.10 -3.89
CA VAL A 116 -3.20 2.92 -5.00
C VAL A 116 -4.25 2.15 -5.82
N TYR A 117 -4.03 0.87 -6.07
CA TYR A 117 -4.99 0.02 -6.77
C TYR A 117 -6.34 0.00 -6.04
N LEU A 118 -6.34 -0.27 -4.74
CA LEU A 118 -7.57 -0.31 -3.95
C LEU A 118 -8.25 1.06 -3.86
N ALA A 119 -7.48 2.13 -3.75
CA ALA A 119 -8.02 3.49 -3.74
C ALA A 119 -8.66 3.87 -5.09
N ARG A 120 -8.13 3.34 -6.20
CA ARG A 120 -8.62 3.61 -7.56
C ARG A 120 -9.71 2.66 -8.04
N GLU A 121 -9.88 1.53 -7.38
CA GLU A 121 -10.80 0.47 -7.79
C GLU A 121 -12.26 0.99 -7.89
N GLY A 122 -12.88 0.79 -9.05
CA GLY A 122 -14.28 1.10 -9.29
C GLY A 122 -14.59 2.55 -9.69
N HIS A 123 -13.57 3.39 -9.95
CA HIS A 123 -13.74 4.75 -10.45
C HIS A 123 -12.50 5.23 -11.20
N ASP A 124 -12.63 6.33 -11.93
CA ASP A 124 -11.56 6.91 -12.77
C ASP A 124 -10.98 8.22 -12.20
N ASN A 125 -11.41 8.63 -11.01
CA ASN A 125 -10.92 9.85 -10.39
C ASN A 125 -9.46 9.71 -9.89
N PRO A 126 -8.70 10.80 -9.82
CA PRO A 126 -7.28 10.75 -9.49
C PRO A 126 -7.03 10.32 -8.04
N VAL A 127 -6.00 9.52 -7.86
CA VAL A 127 -5.46 9.11 -6.56
C VAL A 127 -3.97 9.37 -6.55
N GLY A 128 -3.46 9.90 -5.45
CA GLY A 128 -2.04 10.13 -5.25
C GLY A 128 -1.45 9.26 -4.13
N ILE A 129 -0.15 9.23 -4.10
CA ILE A 129 0.63 8.67 -2.99
C ILE A 129 1.70 9.67 -2.59
N ASN A 130 1.84 9.92 -1.29
CA ASN A 130 2.89 10.76 -0.74
C ASN A 130 4.03 9.88 -0.24
N VAL A 131 5.18 9.98 -0.88
CA VAL A 131 6.36 9.19 -0.54
C VAL A 131 7.36 10.09 0.17
N LEU A 132 7.70 9.71 1.40
CA LEU A 132 8.80 10.30 2.15
C LEU A 132 10.04 9.44 1.96
N GLU A 133 11.06 10.00 1.36
CA GLU A 133 12.37 9.38 1.27
C GLU A 133 13.18 9.71 2.53
N LYS A 134 13.40 8.71 3.35
CA LYS A 134 14.33 8.79 4.47
C LYS A 134 15.37 7.71 4.31
N VAL A 135 16.55 8.12 3.91
CA VAL A 135 17.71 7.23 3.82
C VAL A 135 18.54 7.41 5.11
N LEU A 136 18.73 6.32 5.84
CA LEU A 136 19.68 6.29 6.95
C LEU A 136 21.10 6.19 6.35
N LEU A 137 21.87 7.23 6.54
CA LEU A 137 23.28 7.28 6.17
C LEU A 137 24.12 6.47 7.15
#